data_3e30d754ee029db00e4a2d88cd5ecd52
#
_entry.id   3e30d754ee029db00e4a2d88cd5ecd52
#
_cell.length_a   1.000
_cell.length_b   1.000
_cell.length_c   1.000
_cell.angle_alpha   90.00
_cell.angle_beta   90.00
_cell.angle_gamma   90.00
#
_symmetry.space_group_name_H-M   'P 1'
#
loop_
_entity.id
_entity.type
_entity.pdbx_description
1 polymer ?
#
loop_
_entity_poly.entity_id
_entity_poly.type
_entity_poly.pdbx_seq_one_letter_code
_entity_poly.pdbx_strand_id
1 'polypeptide(L)'
;MDIMEASLLDKLNSPAMYGIVALAIVLVAAMCVYFMVKSWRAGIQIGMDKNVLRKAIVSSATFTLLPAFSVLLGVVALSGSMGIPLPWLRLSVIGNLQYEVNVAEIAAKGVGLSGLKITEMTPEAFVTIALVMTAGILGGALLCLLTLKAYSKKLSGKPKAAGSGRKTFGDWAMVAMFVGMCAAYIGSYIGQAVAHNVMLPQKKLRQ
;
A
#
# COMPACT_ATOMS: atom_id res chain seq x y z
N MET A 1 0.77 -23.13 21.59
CA MET A 1 0.32 -22.86 20.20
C MET A 1 -0.71 -23.94 19.90
N ASP A 2 -1.97 -23.55 19.82
CA ASP A 2 -3.08 -24.50 19.74
C ASP A 2 -3.11 -25.19 18.37
N ILE A 3 -3.55 -26.46 18.33
CA ILE A 3 -3.63 -27.29 17.11
C ILE A 3 -4.44 -26.57 15.99
N MET A 4 -5.41 -25.74 16.38
CA MET A 4 -6.26 -24.98 15.48
C MET A 4 -5.51 -23.81 14.80
N GLU A 5 -4.58 -23.15 15.50
CA GLU A 5 -3.72 -22.10 14.95
C GLU A 5 -2.74 -22.65 13.93
N ALA A 6 -2.09 -23.75 14.25
CA ALA A 6 -1.17 -24.42 13.32
C ALA A 6 -1.91 -24.87 12.04
N SER A 7 -3.11 -25.43 12.17
CA SER A 7 -3.90 -25.87 11.03
C SER A 7 -4.38 -24.71 10.14
N LEU A 8 -4.67 -23.54 10.70
CA LEU A 8 -5.05 -22.35 9.93
C LEU A 8 -3.85 -21.77 9.18
N LEU A 9 -2.71 -21.59 9.86
CA LEU A 9 -1.48 -21.10 9.22
C LEU A 9 -1.00 -22.04 8.12
N ASP A 10 -1.08 -23.36 8.30
CA ASP A 10 -0.73 -24.32 7.27
C ASP A 10 -1.63 -24.20 6.04
N LYS A 11 -2.93 -23.97 6.21
CA LYS A 11 -3.85 -23.72 5.10
C LYS A 11 -3.56 -22.40 4.40
N LEU A 12 -3.28 -21.33 5.14
CA LEU A 12 -2.93 -20.01 4.61
C LEU A 12 -1.58 -20.00 3.89
N ASN A 13 -0.64 -20.85 4.32
CA ASN A 13 0.67 -21.05 3.69
C ASN A 13 0.72 -22.25 2.74
N SER A 14 -0.43 -22.71 2.24
CA SER A 14 -0.48 -23.87 1.33
C SER A 14 0.24 -23.60 0.00
N PRO A 15 0.81 -24.62 -0.66
CA PRO A 15 1.47 -24.46 -1.96
C PRO A 15 0.55 -23.87 -3.04
N ALA A 16 -0.76 -24.15 -2.95
CA ALA A 16 -1.75 -23.60 -3.88
C ALA A 16 -1.87 -22.06 -3.71
N MET A 17 -1.87 -21.53 -2.47
CA MET A 17 -1.89 -20.11 -2.21
C MET A 17 -0.63 -19.42 -2.74
N TYR A 18 0.55 -20.01 -2.51
CA TYR A 18 1.80 -19.52 -3.09
C TYR A 18 1.77 -19.52 -4.61
N GLY A 19 1.21 -20.55 -5.25
CA GLY A 19 1.07 -20.64 -6.71
C GLY A 19 0.22 -19.51 -7.28
N ILE A 20 -0.94 -19.24 -6.69
CA ILE A 20 -1.85 -18.16 -7.12
C ILE A 20 -1.17 -16.79 -6.95
N VAL A 21 -0.55 -16.56 -5.80
CA VAL A 21 0.14 -15.30 -5.51
C VAL A 21 1.35 -15.10 -6.44
N ALA A 22 2.16 -16.12 -6.66
CA ALA A 22 3.28 -16.05 -7.57
C ALA A 22 2.85 -15.76 -9.01
N LEU A 23 1.76 -16.38 -9.48
CA LEU A 23 1.18 -16.11 -10.81
C LEU A 23 0.77 -14.65 -10.94
N ALA A 24 0.08 -14.10 -9.95
CA ALA A 24 -0.34 -12.70 -9.95
C ALA A 24 0.86 -11.73 -9.95
N ILE A 25 1.87 -12.00 -9.13
CA ILE A 25 3.09 -11.17 -9.08
C ILE A 25 3.85 -11.22 -10.41
N VAL A 26 4.00 -12.41 -11.01
CA VAL A 26 4.64 -12.55 -12.33
C VAL A 26 3.89 -11.80 -13.40
N LEU A 27 2.56 -11.85 -13.41
CA LEU A 27 1.74 -11.09 -14.36
C LEU A 27 1.96 -9.57 -14.21
N VAL A 28 1.93 -9.05 -12.98
CA VAL A 28 2.19 -7.64 -12.72
C VAL A 28 3.61 -7.24 -13.13
N ALA A 29 4.60 -8.07 -12.80
CA ALA A 29 6.00 -7.83 -13.19
C ALA A 29 6.15 -7.79 -14.73
N ALA A 30 5.50 -8.71 -15.44
CA ALA A 30 5.51 -8.72 -16.91
C ALA A 30 4.87 -7.44 -17.48
N MET A 31 3.76 -6.98 -16.92
CA MET A 31 3.14 -5.70 -17.30
C MET A 31 4.08 -4.51 -17.03
N CYS A 32 4.77 -4.47 -15.90
CA CYS A 32 5.73 -3.42 -15.59
C CYS A 32 6.88 -3.38 -16.62
N VAL A 33 7.44 -4.53 -16.97
CA VAL A 33 8.48 -4.64 -18.00
C VAL A 33 7.95 -4.19 -19.35
N TYR A 34 6.76 -4.62 -19.75
CA TYR A 34 6.11 -4.21 -20.98
C TYR A 34 5.96 -2.68 -21.08
N PHE A 35 5.43 -2.04 -20.02
CA PHE A 35 5.27 -0.60 -20.01
C PHE A 35 6.62 0.14 -19.98
N MET A 36 7.61 -0.38 -19.28
CA MET A 36 8.96 0.20 -19.26
C MET A 36 9.57 0.20 -20.67
N VAL A 37 9.50 -0.93 -21.39
CA VAL A 37 10.00 -1.03 -22.78
C VAL A 37 9.21 -0.10 -23.71
N LYS A 38 7.90 -0.05 -23.57
CA LYS A 38 7.05 0.83 -24.39
C LYS A 38 7.38 2.31 -24.14
N SER A 39 7.55 2.72 -22.89
CA SER A 39 7.93 4.08 -22.52
C SER A 39 9.33 4.45 -23.02
N TRP A 40 10.27 3.51 -22.94
CA TRP A 40 11.62 3.69 -23.49
C TRP A 40 11.59 3.95 -24.99
N ARG A 41 10.84 3.13 -25.75
CA ARG A 41 10.69 3.29 -27.20
C ARG A 41 10.01 4.63 -27.56
N ALA A 42 8.96 4.99 -26.84
CA ALA A 42 8.28 6.27 -27.03
C ALA A 42 9.22 7.45 -26.76
N GLY A 43 10.03 7.38 -25.70
CA GLY A 43 11.03 8.42 -25.40
C GLY A 43 12.04 8.62 -26.54
N ILE A 44 12.53 7.53 -27.14
CA ILE A 44 13.43 7.61 -28.29
C ILE A 44 12.72 8.20 -29.53
N GLN A 45 11.46 7.83 -29.77
CA GLN A 45 10.69 8.32 -30.91
C GLN A 45 10.46 9.85 -30.89
N ILE A 46 10.29 10.42 -29.70
CA ILE A 46 10.15 11.87 -29.52
C ILE A 46 11.49 12.63 -29.46
N GLY A 47 12.61 11.91 -29.69
CA GLY A 47 13.93 12.54 -29.79
C GLY A 47 14.65 12.77 -28.47
N MET A 48 14.22 12.11 -27.37
CA MET A 48 14.92 12.19 -26.08
C MET A 48 16.29 11.50 -26.12
N ASP A 49 17.31 12.13 -25.53
CA ASP A 49 18.63 11.54 -25.40
C ASP A 49 18.57 10.27 -24.52
N LYS A 50 19.22 9.20 -24.99
CA LYS A 50 19.33 7.92 -24.27
C LYS A 50 19.95 8.06 -22.88
N ASN A 51 20.88 9.02 -22.71
CA ASN A 51 21.48 9.29 -21.41
C ASN A 51 20.46 9.86 -20.40
N VAL A 52 19.54 10.70 -20.86
CA VAL A 52 18.46 11.25 -20.02
C VAL A 52 17.51 10.13 -19.60
N LEU A 53 17.11 9.27 -20.52
CA LEU A 53 16.26 8.10 -20.26
C LEU A 53 16.92 7.15 -19.26
N ARG A 54 18.21 6.84 -19.44
CA ARG A 54 18.96 6.00 -18.51
C ARG A 54 19.06 6.61 -17.12
N LYS A 55 19.36 7.90 -17.01
CA LYS A 55 19.40 8.62 -15.75
C LYS A 55 18.04 8.58 -15.03
N ALA A 56 16.93 8.75 -15.77
CA ALA A 56 15.58 8.65 -15.22
C ALA A 56 15.31 7.26 -14.62
N ILE A 57 15.67 6.18 -15.33
CA ILE A 57 15.50 4.81 -14.83
C ILE A 57 16.34 4.56 -13.57
N VAL A 58 17.63 4.92 -13.60
CA VAL A 58 18.52 4.72 -12.45
C VAL A 58 18.04 5.53 -11.25
N SER A 59 17.68 6.79 -11.45
CA SER A 59 17.15 7.63 -10.38
C SER A 59 15.87 7.04 -9.78
N SER A 60 14.91 6.64 -10.62
CA SER A 60 13.68 5.99 -10.14
C SER A 60 13.95 4.71 -9.37
N ALA A 61 14.85 3.85 -9.86
CA ALA A 61 15.22 2.62 -9.18
C ALA A 61 15.83 2.91 -7.80
N THR A 62 16.73 3.90 -7.70
CA THR A 62 17.35 4.29 -6.43
C THR A 62 16.31 4.80 -5.43
N PHE A 63 15.37 5.65 -5.87
CA PHE A 63 14.32 6.15 -4.99
C PHE A 63 13.32 5.08 -4.56
N THR A 64 13.18 4.00 -5.32
CA THR A 64 12.27 2.89 -4.98
C THR A 64 12.86 1.94 -3.91
N LEU A 65 14.15 1.96 -3.67
CA LEU A 65 14.79 1.07 -2.68
C LEU A 65 14.22 1.27 -1.28
N LEU A 66 14.07 2.50 -0.82
CA LEU A 66 13.59 2.79 0.53
C LEU A 66 12.14 2.30 0.76
N PRO A 67 11.17 2.60 -0.11
CA PRO A 67 9.84 2.00 -0.03
C PRO A 67 9.83 0.47 -0.12
N ALA A 68 10.71 -0.13 -0.93
CA ALA A 68 10.80 -1.58 -1.04
C ALA A 68 11.20 -2.26 0.29
N PHE A 69 12.14 -1.69 1.04
CA PHE A 69 12.45 -2.17 2.38
C PHE A 69 11.26 -2.05 3.34
N SER A 70 10.50 -0.96 3.28
CA SER A 70 9.29 -0.79 4.09
C SER A 70 8.23 -1.86 3.77
N VAL A 71 8.05 -2.19 2.48
CA VAL A 71 7.16 -3.27 2.02
C VAL A 71 7.61 -4.62 2.59
N LEU A 72 8.91 -4.93 2.51
CA LEU A 72 9.46 -6.19 3.03
C LEU A 72 9.21 -6.33 4.54
N LEU A 73 9.50 -5.29 5.32
CA LEU A 73 9.21 -5.27 6.76
C LEU A 73 7.72 -5.43 7.04
N GLY A 74 6.86 -4.85 6.20
CA GLY A 74 5.42 -4.98 6.29
C GLY A 74 4.93 -6.40 6.06
N VAL A 75 5.48 -7.11 5.07
CA VAL A 75 5.17 -8.52 4.84
C VAL A 75 5.53 -9.36 6.07
N VAL A 76 6.72 -9.15 6.64
CA VAL A 76 7.15 -9.86 7.84
C VAL A 76 6.22 -9.56 9.03
N ALA A 77 5.85 -8.30 9.24
CA ALA A 77 4.97 -7.89 10.33
C ALA A 77 3.56 -8.50 10.25
N LEU A 78 2.99 -8.59 9.04
CA LEU A 78 1.65 -9.15 8.83
C LEU A 78 1.64 -10.68 8.70
N SER A 79 2.77 -11.30 8.40
CA SER A 79 2.85 -12.75 8.17
C SER A 79 2.45 -13.58 9.39
N GLY A 80 2.70 -13.07 10.59
CA GLY A 80 2.37 -13.73 11.84
C GLY A 80 0.87 -13.86 12.11
N SER A 81 0.04 -12.99 11.50
CA SER A 81 -1.42 -12.99 11.72
C SER A 81 -2.24 -13.41 10.51
N MET A 82 -1.72 -13.25 9.29
CA MET A 82 -2.45 -13.50 8.04
C MET A 82 -1.75 -14.50 7.09
N GLY A 83 -0.71 -15.17 7.55
CA GLY A 83 0.15 -15.98 6.69
C GLY A 83 1.02 -15.12 5.76
N ILE A 84 1.91 -15.75 5.02
CA ILE A 84 2.87 -15.04 4.15
C ILE A 84 2.24 -14.67 2.78
N PRO A 85 1.49 -15.54 2.10
CA PRO A 85 1.08 -15.30 0.70
C PRO A 85 0.21 -14.06 0.52
N LEU A 86 -0.78 -13.84 1.39
CA LEU A 86 -1.71 -12.73 1.26
C LEU A 86 -1.04 -11.35 1.48
N PRO A 87 -0.29 -11.10 2.58
CA PRO A 87 0.46 -9.86 2.74
C PRO A 87 1.50 -9.64 1.63
N TRP A 88 2.17 -10.70 1.19
CA TRP A 88 3.13 -10.61 0.10
C TRP A 88 2.49 -10.10 -1.19
N LEU A 89 1.37 -10.69 -1.62
CA LEU A 89 0.62 -10.22 -2.80
C LEU A 89 0.20 -8.75 -2.64
N ARG A 90 -0.44 -8.44 -1.53
CA ARG A 90 -1.06 -7.13 -1.31
C ARG A 90 -0.03 -6.01 -1.24
N LEU A 91 1.02 -6.20 -0.48
CA LEU A 91 2.08 -5.20 -0.32
C LEU A 91 2.98 -5.07 -1.57
N SER A 92 3.18 -6.17 -2.32
CA SER A 92 3.95 -6.11 -3.58
C SER A 92 3.20 -5.44 -4.72
N VAL A 93 1.87 -5.57 -4.77
CA VAL A 93 1.05 -5.01 -5.87
C VAL A 93 0.53 -3.62 -5.52
N ILE A 94 0.08 -3.41 -4.30
CA ILE A 94 -0.56 -2.16 -3.85
C ILE A 94 0.39 -1.30 -3.00
N GLY A 95 1.24 -1.95 -2.20
CA GLY A 95 2.43 -1.34 -1.60
C GLY A 95 2.21 -0.32 -0.48
N ASN A 96 1.05 -0.28 0.18
CA ASN A 96 0.81 0.63 1.29
C ASN A 96 0.59 -0.13 2.61
N LEU A 97 1.68 -0.37 3.35
CA LEU A 97 1.66 -1.05 4.63
C LEU A 97 0.68 -0.41 5.63
N GLN A 98 0.71 0.91 5.76
CA GLN A 98 -0.11 1.62 6.75
C GLN A 98 -1.62 1.43 6.48
N TYR A 99 -2.01 1.49 5.22
CA TYR A 99 -3.39 1.22 4.82
C TYR A 99 -3.78 -0.23 5.14
N GLU A 100 -2.94 -1.19 4.76
CA GLU A 100 -3.22 -2.62 4.94
C GLU A 100 -3.38 -2.99 6.43
N VAL A 101 -2.47 -2.53 7.29
CA VAL A 101 -2.55 -2.78 8.73
C VAL A 101 -3.79 -2.13 9.34
N ASN A 102 -4.04 -0.85 9.05
CA ASN A 102 -5.17 -0.12 9.63
C ASN A 102 -6.52 -0.74 9.23
N VAL A 103 -6.69 -1.07 7.94
CA VAL A 103 -7.94 -1.68 7.46
C VAL A 103 -8.11 -3.09 8.00
N ALA A 104 -7.03 -3.88 8.09
CA ALA A 104 -7.08 -5.21 8.68
C ALA A 104 -7.49 -5.16 10.15
N GLU A 105 -6.93 -4.23 10.95
CA GLU A 105 -7.31 -4.05 12.35
C GLU A 105 -8.77 -3.59 12.52
N ILE A 106 -9.22 -2.63 11.71
CA ILE A 106 -10.62 -2.16 11.74
C ILE A 106 -11.56 -3.30 11.39
N ALA A 107 -11.24 -4.07 10.34
CA ALA A 107 -12.04 -5.22 9.92
C ALA A 107 -12.05 -6.32 10.99
N ALA A 108 -10.92 -6.63 11.62
CA ALA A 108 -10.82 -7.59 12.71
C ALA A 108 -11.73 -7.20 13.89
N LYS A 109 -11.67 -5.94 14.31
CA LYS A 109 -12.57 -5.42 15.34
C LYS A 109 -14.05 -5.45 14.92
N GLY A 110 -14.34 -5.21 13.65
CA GLY A 110 -15.69 -5.28 13.08
C GLY A 110 -16.31 -6.68 13.11
N VAL A 111 -15.48 -7.73 13.03
CA VAL A 111 -15.92 -9.12 13.17
C VAL A 111 -15.85 -9.64 14.62
N GLY A 112 -15.61 -8.76 15.60
CA GLY A 112 -15.64 -9.07 17.02
C GLY A 112 -14.31 -9.60 17.59
N LEU A 113 -13.20 -9.52 16.84
CA LEU A 113 -11.88 -9.87 17.37
C LEU A 113 -11.29 -8.74 18.21
N SER A 114 -10.43 -9.07 19.17
CA SER A 114 -9.74 -8.06 19.99
C SER A 114 -8.69 -7.26 19.19
N GLY A 115 -8.24 -7.80 18.07
CA GLY A 115 -7.25 -7.23 17.16
C GLY A 115 -6.81 -8.25 16.12
N LEU A 116 -5.77 -7.93 15.37
CA LEU A 116 -5.22 -8.80 14.33
C LEU A 116 -4.30 -9.87 14.94
N LYS A 117 -4.88 -10.83 15.67
CA LYS A 117 -4.17 -11.93 16.30
C LYS A 117 -4.59 -13.26 15.71
N ILE A 118 -3.62 -14.11 15.41
CA ILE A 118 -3.87 -15.45 14.86
C ILE A 118 -4.61 -16.35 15.85
N THR A 119 -4.41 -16.15 17.16
CA THR A 119 -5.04 -16.90 18.24
C THR A 119 -6.57 -16.80 18.25
N GLU A 120 -7.10 -15.69 17.77
CA GLU A 120 -8.54 -15.40 17.71
C GLU A 120 -9.10 -15.55 16.29
N MET A 121 -8.21 -15.79 15.29
CA MET A 121 -8.56 -15.78 13.86
C MET A 121 -9.30 -17.06 13.46
N THR A 122 -10.54 -16.91 13.00
CA THR A 122 -11.26 -18.00 12.35
C THR A 122 -11.14 -17.89 10.81
N PRO A 123 -11.36 -18.98 10.05
CA PRO A 123 -11.34 -18.91 8.58
C PRO A 123 -12.34 -17.89 8.03
N GLU A 124 -13.52 -17.77 8.63
CA GLU A 124 -14.57 -16.83 8.22
C GLU A 124 -14.14 -15.38 8.49
N ALA A 125 -13.53 -15.12 9.66
CA ALA A 125 -12.99 -13.81 10.01
C ALA A 125 -11.86 -13.41 9.05
N PHE A 126 -10.94 -14.34 8.74
CA PHE A 126 -9.87 -14.09 7.77
C PHE A 126 -10.40 -13.70 6.39
N VAL A 127 -11.37 -14.45 5.84
CA VAL A 127 -11.97 -14.16 4.54
C VAL A 127 -12.68 -12.81 4.58
N THR A 128 -13.42 -12.51 5.64
CA THR A 128 -14.11 -11.23 5.81
C THR A 128 -13.12 -10.06 5.85
N ILE A 129 -12.04 -10.17 6.63
CA ILE A 129 -10.98 -9.16 6.70
C ILE A 129 -10.36 -8.95 5.30
N ALA A 130 -9.99 -10.03 4.61
CA ALA A 130 -9.41 -9.96 3.26
C ALA A 130 -10.36 -9.30 2.25
N LEU A 131 -11.66 -9.59 2.31
CA LEU A 131 -12.68 -8.97 1.45
C LEU A 131 -12.84 -7.48 1.76
N VAL A 132 -12.92 -7.08 3.03
CA VAL A 132 -13.03 -5.66 3.43
C VAL A 132 -11.79 -4.88 2.97
N MET A 133 -10.60 -5.42 3.19
CA MET A 133 -9.35 -4.82 2.70
C MET A 133 -9.37 -4.63 1.18
N THR A 134 -9.88 -5.61 0.43
CA THR A 134 -9.98 -5.56 -1.04
C THR A 134 -11.04 -4.57 -1.51
N ALA A 135 -12.22 -4.58 -0.91
CA ALA A 135 -13.31 -3.67 -1.26
C ALA A 135 -12.92 -2.20 -1.07
N GLY A 136 -12.20 -1.89 0.00
CA GLY A 136 -11.71 -0.53 0.25
C GLY A 136 -10.78 0.00 -0.84
N ILE A 137 -9.87 -0.84 -1.32
CA ILE A 137 -8.95 -0.46 -2.41
C ILE A 137 -9.70 -0.35 -3.75
N LEU A 138 -10.59 -1.30 -4.05
CA LEU A 138 -11.38 -1.28 -5.29
C LEU A 138 -12.27 -0.03 -5.36
N GLY A 139 -12.85 0.39 -4.25
CA GLY A 139 -13.63 1.63 -4.16
C GLY A 139 -12.80 2.85 -4.55
N GLY A 140 -11.60 2.99 -4.01
CA GLY A 140 -10.67 4.06 -4.35
C GLY A 140 -10.20 4.02 -5.81
N ALA A 141 -9.87 2.84 -6.31
CA ALA A 141 -9.47 2.63 -7.70
C ALA A 141 -10.60 2.97 -8.69
N LEU A 142 -11.83 2.56 -8.37
CA LEU A 142 -13.02 2.87 -9.18
C LEU A 142 -13.28 4.38 -9.20
N LEU A 143 -13.22 5.05 -8.05
CA LEU A 143 -13.36 6.50 -7.96
C LEU A 143 -12.29 7.21 -8.82
N CYS A 144 -11.04 6.76 -8.72
CA CYS A 144 -9.95 7.29 -9.52
C CYS A 144 -10.21 7.09 -11.04
N LEU A 145 -10.66 5.91 -11.44
CA LEU A 145 -10.98 5.61 -12.85
C LEU A 145 -12.06 6.54 -13.40
N LEU A 146 -13.11 6.80 -12.61
CA LEU A 146 -14.23 7.66 -13.01
C LEU A 146 -13.84 9.14 -13.08
N THR A 147 -13.02 9.61 -12.13
CA THR A 147 -12.69 11.04 -12.00
C THR A 147 -11.46 11.43 -12.81
N LEU A 148 -10.50 10.52 -13.04
CA LEU A 148 -9.21 10.81 -13.67
C LEU A 148 -9.36 11.41 -15.09
N LYS A 149 -10.30 10.88 -15.88
CA LYS A 149 -10.55 11.37 -17.25
C LYS A 149 -11.05 12.82 -17.27
N ALA A 150 -11.97 13.15 -16.36
CA ALA A 150 -12.48 14.52 -16.24
C ALA A 150 -11.42 15.48 -15.66
N TYR A 151 -10.64 15.00 -14.73
CA TYR A 151 -9.55 15.76 -14.10
C TYR A 151 -8.41 16.03 -15.10
N SER A 152 -7.93 15.02 -15.82
CA SER A 152 -6.88 15.18 -16.80
C SER A 152 -7.28 16.10 -17.96
N LYS A 153 -8.56 16.06 -18.41
CA LYS A 153 -9.07 16.99 -19.43
C LYS A 153 -9.05 18.44 -18.94
N LYS A 154 -9.32 18.69 -17.66
CA LYS A 154 -9.21 20.04 -17.06
C LYS A 154 -7.75 20.49 -16.94
N LEU A 155 -6.81 19.58 -16.65
CA LEU A 155 -5.39 19.90 -16.55
C LEU A 155 -4.75 20.13 -17.94
N SER A 156 -5.15 19.37 -18.95
CA SER A 156 -4.62 19.49 -20.32
C SER A 156 -5.14 20.74 -21.08
N GLY A 157 -6.12 21.42 -20.55
CA GLY A 157 -6.73 22.61 -21.12
C GLY A 157 -5.95 23.89 -20.90
N LYS A 158 -4.70 23.95 -21.34
CA LYS A 158 -3.76 25.04 -21.68
C LYS A 158 -2.36 24.67 -21.22
N PRO A 159 -1.40 24.44 -22.14
CA PRO A 159 0.00 24.43 -21.76
C PRO A 159 0.35 25.89 -21.37
N LYS A 160 0.40 26.19 -20.08
CA LYS A 160 1.06 27.41 -19.63
C LYS A 160 2.53 27.25 -19.94
N ALA A 161 3.04 28.18 -20.76
CA ALA A 161 4.43 28.28 -21.15
C ALA A 161 5.35 27.96 -19.96
N ALA A 162 6.24 27.03 -20.17
CA ALA A 162 7.33 26.70 -19.25
C ALA A 162 8.28 27.92 -19.19
N GLY A 163 7.95 28.90 -18.35
CA GLY A 163 8.71 30.14 -18.25
C GLY A 163 8.17 31.14 -17.24
N SER A 164 6.94 30.95 -16.78
CA SER A 164 6.40 31.79 -15.71
C SER A 164 6.58 31.07 -14.39
N GLY A 165 7.51 31.49 -13.54
CA GLY A 165 7.77 30.96 -12.19
C GLY A 165 6.61 31.07 -11.21
N ARG A 166 5.38 31.14 -11.71
CA ARG A 166 4.14 31.24 -10.95
C ARG A 166 3.60 29.83 -10.70
N LYS A 167 3.72 29.38 -9.46
CA LYS A 167 3.16 28.10 -8.99
C LYS A 167 1.68 28.01 -9.34
N THR A 168 1.28 26.91 -9.96
CA THR A 168 -0.11 26.62 -10.33
C THR A 168 -0.89 26.11 -9.12
N PHE A 169 -2.22 26.23 -9.13
CA PHE A 169 -3.07 25.66 -8.07
C PHE A 169 -2.77 24.15 -7.85
N GLY A 170 -2.45 23.40 -8.91
CA GLY A 170 -2.05 21.99 -8.82
C GLY A 170 -0.78 21.78 -8.00
N ASP A 171 0.19 22.67 -8.09
CA ASP A 171 1.44 22.58 -7.32
C ASP A 171 1.17 22.81 -5.83
N TRP A 172 0.33 23.80 -5.51
CA TRP A 172 -0.07 24.05 -4.13
C TRP A 172 -0.94 22.92 -3.56
N ALA A 173 -1.86 22.36 -4.36
CA ALA A 173 -2.69 21.23 -3.96
C ALA A 173 -1.85 19.98 -3.66
N MET A 174 -0.82 19.71 -4.49
CA MET A 174 0.11 18.60 -4.27
C MET A 174 0.91 18.77 -2.96
N VAL A 175 1.44 19.96 -2.71
CA VAL A 175 2.17 20.26 -1.46
C VAL A 175 1.24 20.14 -0.26
N ALA A 176 0.03 20.70 -0.34
CA ALA A 176 -0.95 20.61 0.75
C ALA A 176 -1.36 19.17 1.06
N MET A 177 -1.57 18.35 0.03
CA MET A 177 -1.87 16.92 0.17
C MET A 177 -0.70 16.17 0.85
N PHE A 178 0.53 16.44 0.43
CA PHE A 178 1.72 15.82 1.03
C PHE A 178 1.90 16.22 2.49
N VAL A 179 1.78 17.50 2.81
CA VAL A 179 1.85 18.02 4.19
C VAL A 179 0.72 17.44 5.03
N GLY A 180 -0.50 17.40 4.52
CA GLY A 180 -1.66 16.80 5.21
C GLY A 180 -1.45 15.31 5.51
N MET A 181 -0.90 14.56 4.57
CA MET A 181 -0.57 13.14 4.76
C MET A 181 0.51 12.96 5.84
N CYS A 182 1.59 13.72 5.78
CA CYS A 182 2.64 13.70 6.82
C CYS A 182 2.08 14.05 8.20
N ALA A 183 1.26 15.09 8.29
CA ALA A 183 0.62 15.51 9.54
C ALA A 183 -0.31 14.43 10.10
N ALA A 184 -1.09 13.74 9.25
CA ALA A 184 -1.95 12.63 9.66
C ALA A 184 -1.13 11.45 10.23
N TYR A 185 -0.02 11.09 9.61
CA TYR A 185 0.88 10.05 10.13
C TYR A 185 1.49 10.44 11.47
N ILE A 186 2.07 11.63 11.56
CA ILE A 186 2.67 12.12 12.81
C ILE A 186 1.61 12.18 13.92
N GLY A 187 0.42 12.69 13.63
CA GLY A 187 -0.70 12.74 14.58
C GLY A 187 -1.14 11.35 15.05
N SER A 188 -1.19 10.37 14.15
CA SER A 188 -1.50 8.99 14.49
C SER A 188 -0.48 8.36 15.44
N TYR A 189 0.82 8.54 15.19
CA TYR A 189 1.87 8.01 16.06
C TYR A 189 1.91 8.70 17.42
N ILE A 190 1.77 10.04 17.45
CA ILE A 190 1.68 10.79 18.71
C ILE A 190 0.45 10.35 19.50
N GLY A 191 -0.72 10.20 18.84
CA GLY A 191 -1.94 9.75 19.47
C GLY A 191 -1.79 8.36 20.11
N GLN A 192 -1.16 7.42 19.40
CA GLN A 192 -0.86 6.09 19.95
C GLN A 192 0.11 6.13 21.13
N ALA A 193 1.17 6.93 21.05
CA ALA A 193 2.15 7.09 22.12
C ALA A 193 1.52 7.70 23.38
N VAL A 194 0.66 8.71 23.22
CA VAL A 194 -0.07 9.35 24.32
C VAL A 194 -1.07 8.36 24.95
N ALA A 195 -1.85 7.64 24.13
CA ALA A 195 -2.80 6.64 24.61
C ALA A 195 -2.09 5.52 25.40
N HIS A 196 -0.95 5.04 24.91
CA HIS A 196 -0.15 4.03 25.61
C HIS A 196 0.35 4.52 26.97
N ASN A 197 0.87 5.75 27.03
CA ASN A 197 1.39 6.33 28.27
C ASN A 197 0.29 6.69 29.29
N VAL A 198 -0.92 7.03 28.81
CA VAL A 198 -2.08 7.31 29.68
C VAL A 198 -2.66 6.02 30.25
N MET A 199 -2.64 4.90 29.49
CA MET A 199 -3.15 3.60 29.98
C MET A 199 -2.23 2.90 30.98
N LEU A 200 -0.91 3.11 30.92
CA LEU A 200 0.05 2.47 31.83
C LEU A 200 -0.12 2.86 33.32
N PRO A 201 -0.45 4.10 33.70
CA PRO A 201 -0.67 4.45 35.09
C PRO A 201 -1.87 3.79 35.74
N GLN A 202 -2.94 3.57 34.96
CA GLN A 202 -4.18 2.95 35.50
C GLN A 202 -4.03 1.47 35.82
N LYS A 203 -3.13 0.76 35.14
CA LYS A 203 -2.85 -0.66 35.42
C LYS A 203 -2.02 -0.86 36.70
N LYS A 204 -1.20 0.14 37.10
CA LYS A 204 -0.41 0.14 38.33
C LYS A 204 -1.21 0.46 39.62
N LEU A 205 -2.40 1.06 39.47
CA LEU A 205 -3.27 1.44 40.58
C LEU A 205 -4.28 0.33 40.93
N ARG A 206 -4.33 -0.76 40.13
CA ARG A 206 -5.23 -1.91 40.34
C ARG A 206 -4.52 -3.18 40.86
N GLN A 207 -3.25 -3.13 41.17
CA GLN A 207 -2.47 -4.15 41.88
C GLN A 207 -2.12 -3.66 43.29
#